data_2cdade92af81a29ff0f495e477e4af46
#
_entry.id   2cdade92af81a29ff0f495e477e4af46
#
_cell.length_a   1.000
_cell.length_b   1.000
_cell.length_c   1.000
_cell.angle_alpha   90.00
_cell.angle_beta   90.00
_cell.angle_gamma   90.00
#
_symmetry.space_group_name_H-M   'P 1'
#
loop_
_entity.id
_entity.type
_entity.pdbx_description
1 polymer ?
#
loop_
_entity_poly.entity_id
_entity_poly.type
_entity_poly.pdbx_seq_one_letter_code
_entity_poly.pdbx_strand_id
1 'polypeptide(L)'
;MEHAGSGGGGSGRLVKIFIVSDMEGVAGIVKWQQTDGTKEKRAYHEGRELYTAEINAAVRGARTAGASEIVVMDCHGAGEEWTFNSLIPDKLDKGCEYVVQNDWTEYTELLEQGCDAALFVGMHAKAGTPDGVLSHTVSGQAWRELKFNGVSVGETGINAALCGQWGCPVLLVTGDQAVCREGLELLGSGLTTVAVKKGLGRFSARQVPPLRAREMIEDGARRALQDLSVVEPYVPDRPCEITIEFMTPDRVVEYRNRRGVEQVDDLTLSSKAEDWWTAWSQFYF
;
A
#
# COMPACT_ATOMS: atom_id res chain seq x y z
N MET A 1 56.58 -7.65 -22.44
CA MET A 1 56.01 -7.14 -21.17
C MET A 1 54.60 -6.78 -21.44
N GLU A 2 53.67 -7.73 -21.17
CA GLU A 2 52.24 -7.56 -21.35
C GLU A 2 51.66 -6.98 -20.06
N HIS A 3 51.04 -5.82 -20.16
CA HIS A 3 50.25 -5.27 -19.10
C HIS A 3 48.84 -5.86 -19.19
N ALA A 4 48.53 -6.78 -18.28
CA ALA A 4 47.19 -7.27 -18.03
C ALA A 4 46.37 -6.15 -17.40
N GLY A 5 45.37 -5.61 -18.11
CA GLY A 5 44.37 -4.71 -17.60
C GLY A 5 43.43 -5.49 -16.67
N SER A 6 43.43 -5.16 -15.37
CA SER A 6 42.46 -5.62 -14.41
C SER A 6 41.09 -4.96 -14.69
N GLY A 7 40.19 -5.70 -15.29
CA GLY A 7 38.79 -5.32 -15.38
C GLY A 7 38.17 -5.33 -13.97
N GLY A 8 38.02 -4.15 -13.40
CA GLY A 8 37.22 -3.97 -12.19
C GLY A 8 35.77 -4.23 -12.51
N GLY A 9 35.29 -5.42 -12.21
CA GLY A 9 33.86 -5.72 -12.12
C GLY A 9 33.27 -4.92 -10.93
N GLY A 10 32.68 -3.77 -11.19
CA GLY A 10 31.85 -3.08 -10.22
C GLY A 10 30.68 -4.02 -9.89
N SER A 11 30.63 -4.55 -8.69
CA SER A 11 29.42 -5.14 -8.15
C SER A 11 28.39 -4.03 -8.08
N GLY A 12 27.52 -3.93 -9.09
CA GLY A 12 26.38 -3.02 -9.05
C GLY A 12 25.63 -3.30 -7.75
N ARG A 13 25.36 -2.25 -6.98
CA ARG A 13 24.52 -2.35 -5.77
C ARG A 13 23.19 -3.01 -6.17
N LEU A 14 22.78 -4.05 -5.44
CA LEU A 14 21.47 -4.67 -5.61
C LEU A 14 20.41 -3.64 -5.22
N VAL A 15 19.45 -3.39 -6.10
CA VAL A 15 18.33 -2.49 -5.83
C VAL A 15 17.13 -3.33 -5.40
N LYS A 16 16.70 -3.14 -4.15
CA LYS A 16 15.61 -3.89 -3.51
C LYS A 16 14.34 -3.07 -3.48
N ILE A 17 13.27 -3.61 -4.02
CA ILE A 17 11.98 -2.94 -4.15
C ILE A 17 10.89 -3.72 -3.41
N PHE A 18 10.14 -3.01 -2.58
CA PHE A 18 8.95 -3.51 -1.91
C PHE A 18 7.70 -3.01 -2.62
N ILE A 19 6.82 -3.92 -3.07
CA ILE A 19 5.53 -3.57 -3.66
C ILE A 19 4.43 -3.91 -2.66
N VAL A 20 3.82 -2.88 -2.11
CA VAL A 20 2.59 -2.98 -1.31
C VAL A 20 1.41 -2.90 -2.25
N SER A 21 0.50 -3.84 -2.20
CA SER A 21 -0.58 -3.93 -3.18
C SER A 21 -1.97 -4.06 -2.56
N ASP A 22 -2.95 -3.44 -3.22
CA ASP A 22 -4.35 -3.41 -2.82
C ASP A 22 -5.28 -3.49 -4.04
N MET A 23 -6.56 -3.83 -3.85
CA MET A 23 -7.45 -4.12 -4.97
C MET A 23 -8.34 -2.95 -5.39
N GLU A 24 -8.80 -2.15 -4.46
CA GLU A 24 -9.86 -1.14 -4.68
C GLU A 24 -9.47 -0.07 -5.69
N GLY A 25 -8.18 0.28 -5.75
CA GLY A 25 -7.65 1.27 -6.68
C GLY A 25 -7.46 0.78 -8.11
N VAL A 26 -7.51 -0.51 -8.36
CA VAL A 26 -7.25 -1.14 -9.68
C VAL A 26 -8.26 -0.70 -10.74
N ALA A 27 -7.79 -0.50 -11.98
CA ALA A 27 -8.64 -0.17 -13.14
C ALA A 27 -9.68 -1.26 -13.40
N GLY A 28 -10.93 -0.85 -13.61
CA GLY A 28 -12.06 -1.76 -13.82
C GLY A 28 -12.82 -2.12 -12.54
N ILE A 29 -12.28 -1.81 -11.35
CA ILE A 29 -12.92 -2.09 -10.05
C ILE A 29 -13.71 -0.87 -9.56
N VAL A 30 -14.99 -1.10 -9.16
CA VAL A 30 -15.90 -0.07 -8.63
C VAL A 30 -16.90 -0.59 -7.59
N LYS A 31 -16.89 -1.88 -7.28
CA LYS A 31 -17.88 -2.51 -6.40
C LYS A 31 -17.25 -3.60 -5.53
N TRP A 32 -17.75 -3.75 -4.31
CA TRP A 32 -17.25 -4.72 -3.34
C TRP A 32 -17.27 -6.18 -3.81
N GLN A 33 -18.17 -6.54 -4.75
CA GLN A 33 -18.20 -7.90 -5.30
C GLN A 33 -16.94 -8.24 -6.12
N GLN A 34 -16.19 -7.21 -6.55
CA GLN A 34 -14.95 -7.41 -7.30
C GLN A 34 -13.73 -7.56 -6.38
N THR A 35 -13.84 -7.13 -5.12
CA THR A 35 -12.72 -7.13 -4.16
C THR A 35 -12.95 -8.10 -2.99
N ASP A 36 -14.18 -8.57 -2.77
CA ASP A 36 -14.52 -9.40 -1.61
C ASP A 36 -14.84 -10.83 -2.05
N GLY A 37 -13.95 -11.75 -1.70
CA GLY A 37 -14.04 -13.17 -2.05
C GLY A 37 -15.23 -13.92 -1.44
N THR A 38 -15.89 -13.32 -0.43
CA THR A 38 -17.06 -13.90 0.22
C THR A 38 -18.39 -13.54 -0.46
N LYS A 39 -18.41 -12.51 -1.32
CA LYS A 39 -19.65 -11.98 -1.93
C LYS A 39 -20.05 -12.66 -3.23
N GLU A 40 -19.22 -12.55 -4.25
CA GLU A 40 -19.51 -13.08 -5.59
C GLU A 40 -18.24 -13.62 -6.25
N LYS A 41 -18.08 -14.93 -6.29
CA LYS A 41 -16.85 -15.60 -6.75
C LYS A 41 -16.41 -15.21 -8.17
N ARG A 42 -17.36 -15.02 -9.09
CA ARG A 42 -17.01 -14.65 -10.48
C ARG A 42 -16.46 -13.23 -10.56
N ALA A 43 -17.17 -12.26 -9.97
CA ALA A 43 -16.71 -10.87 -9.99
C ALA A 43 -15.38 -10.70 -9.24
N TYR A 44 -15.22 -11.40 -8.11
CA TYR A 44 -13.97 -11.42 -7.37
C TYR A 44 -12.82 -12.01 -8.20
N HIS A 45 -13.05 -13.13 -8.90
CA HIS A 45 -12.04 -13.70 -9.78
C HIS A 45 -11.64 -12.73 -10.91
N GLU A 46 -12.61 -12.05 -11.55
CA GLU A 46 -12.34 -11.00 -12.53
C GLU A 46 -11.50 -9.85 -11.91
N GLY A 47 -11.81 -9.45 -10.66
CA GLY A 47 -11.04 -8.47 -9.91
C GLY A 47 -9.59 -8.90 -9.65
N ARG A 48 -9.37 -10.14 -9.23
CA ARG A 48 -8.03 -10.74 -9.04
C ARG A 48 -7.19 -10.74 -10.31
N GLU A 49 -7.82 -11.01 -11.47
CA GLU A 49 -7.15 -10.96 -12.79
C GLU A 49 -6.63 -9.55 -13.09
N LEU A 50 -7.48 -8.53 -12.86
CA LEU A 50 -7.10 -7.13 -13.05
C LEU A 50 -5.99 -6.72 -12.09
N TYR A 51 -6.14 -7.07 -10.82
CA TYR A 51 -5.20 -6.80 -9.74
C TYR A 51 -3.81 -7.38 -10.01
N THR A 52 -3.72 -8.68 -10.24
CA THR A 52 -2.45 -9.37 -10.52
C THR A 52 -1.76 -8.78 -11.76
N ALA A 53 -2.54 -8.38 -12.77
CA ALA A 53 -1.98 -7.82 -13.98
C ALA A 53 -1.42 -6.38 -13.81
N GLU A 54 -1.97 -5.55 -12.91
CA GLU A 54 -1.39 -4.24 -12.57
C GLU A 54 -0.11 -4.38 -11.76
N ILE A 55 -0.06 -5.32 -10.82
CA ILE A 55 1.15 -5.64 -10.07
C ILE A 55 2.27 -6.09 -11.00
N ASN A 56 1.97 -6.99 -11.95
CA ASN A 56 2.94 -7.42 -12.96
C ASN A 56 3.47 -6.24 -13.80
N ALA A 57 2.65 -5.25 -14.08
CA ALA A 57 3.10 -4.04 -14.76
C ALA A 57 4.11 -3.25 -13.91
N ALA A 58 3.85 -3.08 -12.61
CA ALA A 58 4.79 -2.44 -11.70
C ALA A 58 6.11 -3.24 -11.57
N VAL A 59 6.03 -4.57 -11.47
CA VAL A 59 7.21 -5.45 -11.44
C VAL A 59 8.07 -5.28 -12.70
N ARG A 60 7.45 -5.28 -13.89
CA ARG A 60 8.20 -5.07 -15.16
C ARG A 60 8.84 -3.69 -15.23
N GLY A 61 8.11 -2.65 -14.78
CA GLY A 61 8.64 -1.29 -14.71
C GLY A 61 9.84 -1.19 -13.77
N ALA A 62 9.75 -1.78 -12.58
CA ALA A 62 10.83 -1.83 -11.60
C ALA A 62 12.07 -2.59 -12.13
N ARG A 63 11.87 -3.74 -12.76
CA ARG A 63 12.95 -4.50 -13.40
C ARG A 63 13.63 -3.71 -14.52
N THR A 64 12.85 -3.02 -15.34
CA THR A 64 13.40 -2.17 -16.41
C THR A 64 14.22 -1.01 -15.86
N ALA A 65 13.88 -0.54 -14.65
CA ALA A 65 14.68 0.47 -13.92
C ALA A 65 15.92 -0.11 -13.22
N GLY A 66 16.15 -1.42 -13.25
CA GLY A 66 17.32 -2.07 -12.68
C GLY A 66 17.09 -2.71 -11.30
N ALA A 67 15.84 -2.84 -10.84
CA ALA A 67 15.55 -3.60 -9.62
C ALA A 67 16.02 -5.05 -9.75
N SER A 68 16.75 -5.51 -8.75
CA SER A 68 17.37 -6.85 -8.70
C SER A 68 16.63 -7.81 -7.77
N GLU A 69 15.95 -7.27 -6.78
CA GLU A 69 15.10 -7.99 -5.83
C GLU A 69 13.78 -7.24 -5.70
N ILE A 70 12.67 -7.94 -5.90
CA ILE A 70 11.31 -7.37 -5.81
C ILE A 70 10.47 -8.32 -5.00
N VAL A 71 9.91 -7.83 -3.88
CA VAL A 71 8.94 -8.57 -3.09
C VAL A 71 7.60 -7.84 -3.16
N VAL A 72 6.56 -8.57 -3.55
CA VAL A 72 5.17 -8.10 -3.59
C VAL A 72 4.45 -8.58 -2.34
N MET A 73 3.80 -7.70 -1.62
CA MET A 73 2.94 -8.04 -0.48
C MET A 73 1.49 -7.78 -0.82
N ASP A 74 0.65 -8.82 -0.70
CA ASP A 74 -0.81 -8.68 -0.77
C ASP A 74 -1.33 -8.11 0.55
N CYS A 75 -1.72 -6.83 0.54
CA CYS A 75 -2.27 -6.14 1.71
C CYS A 75 -3.80 -6.09 1.70
N HIS A 76 -4.45 -6.66 0.67
CA HIS A 76 -5.90 -6.66 0.55
C HIS A 76 -6.54 -7.75 1.43
N GLY A 77 -7.15 -7.33 2.54
CA GLY A 77 -7.67 -8.21 3.60
C GLY A 77 -9.10 -8.73 3.40
N ALA A 78 -9.60 -8.77 2.17
CA ALA A 78 -10.95 -9.25 1.85
C ALA A 78 -10.97 -10.41 0.84
N GLY A 79 -9.93 -11.23 0.82
CA GLY A 79 -9.85 -12.46 0.05
C GLY A 79 -10.90 -13.49 0.46
N GLU A 80 -10.86 -14.69 -0.13
CA GLU A 80 -11.71 -15.80 0.35
C GLU A 80 -11.44 -16.01 1.84
N GLU A 81 -12.52 -16.12 2.64
CA GLU A 81 -12.45 -16.29 4.10
C GLU A 81 -11.71 -15.15 4.84
N TRP A 82 -11.69 -13.94 4.26
CA TRP A 82 -11.03 -12.75 4.81
C TRP A 82 -9.51 -12.86 4.93
N THR A 83 -8.90 -13.54 3.96
CA THR A 83 -7.45 -13.71 3.86
C THR A 83 -6.80 -12.57 3.07
N PHE A 84 -5.47 -12.47 3.20
CA PHE A 84 -4.60 -11.63 2.36
C PHE A 84 -3.99 -12.49 1.26
N ASN A 85 -4.84 -13.03 0.38
CA ASN A 85 -4.46 -13.99 -0.66
C ASN A 85 -5.29 -13.77 -1.93
N SER A 86 -5.28 -12.54 -2.44
CA SER A 86 -6.01 -12.16 -3.65
C SER A 86 -5.17 -12.28 -4.92
N LEU A 87 -3.85 -12.35 -4.82
CA LEU A 87 -2.96 -12.59 -5.96
C LEU A 87 -3.22 -13.94 -6.61
N ILE A 88 -3.02 -14.03 -7.93
CA ILE A 88 -3.09 -15.31 -8.67
C ILE A 88 -1.65 -15.79 -8.94
N PRO A 89 -1.12 -16.77 -8.16
CA PRO A 89 0.29 -17.14 -8.21
C PRO A 89 0.79 -17.52 -9.61
N ASP A 90 0.03 -18.34 -10.32
CA ASP A 90 0.39 -18.80 -11.66
C ASP A 90 0.41 -17.70 -12.74
N LYS A 91 -0.08 -16.49 -12.40
CA LYS A 91 -0.10 -15.33 -13.29
C LYS A 91 0.87 -14.23 -12.88
N LEU A 92 1.54 -14.37 -11.73
CA LEU A 92 2.54 -13.39 -11.31
C LEU A 92 3.75 -13.39 -12.25
N ASP A 93 4.34 -12.21 -12.41
CA ASP A 93 5.61 -12.06 -13.15
C ASP A 93 6.71 -12.80 -12.39
N LYS A 94 7.45 -13.65 -13.11
CA LYS A 94 8.56 -14.45 -12.54
C LYS A 94 9.72 -13.63 -11.98
N GLY A 95 9.67 -12.31 -12.13
CA GLY A 95 10.71 -11.39 -11.66
C GLY A 95 10.46 -10.86 -10.24
N CYS A 96 9.53 -11.41 -9.49
CA CYS A 96 9.28 -11.06 -8.09
C CYS A 96 9.08 -12.31 -7.23
N GLU A 97 9.30 -12.16 -5.95
CA GLU A 97 8.74 -13.00 -4.89
C GLU A 97 7.46 -12.34 -4.34
N TYR A 98 6.64 -13.08 -3.62
CA TYR A 98 5.39 -12.54 -3.10
C TYR A 98 5.03 -13.09 -1.73
N VAL A 99 4.37 -12.26 -0.93
CA VAL A 99 3.87 -12.57 0.41
C VAL A 99 2.34 -12.60 0.35
N VAL A 100 1.76 -13.71 0.73
CA VAL A 100 0.32 -13.91 0.93
C VAL A 100 0.09 -14.55 2.30
N GLN A 101 -1.04 -14.24 2.93
CA GLN A 101 -1.26 -14.62 4.31
C GLN A 101 -2.71 -15.09 4.53
N ASN A 102 -2.90 -16.07 5.40
CA ASN A 102 -4.22 -16.41 5.90
C ASN A 102 -4.64 -15.42 6.99
N ASP A 103 -3.79 -15.22 7.97
CA ASP A 103 -3.95 -14.25 9.04
C ASP A 103 -2.87 -13.18 8.93
N TRP A 104 -3.21 -11.93 9.21
CA TRP A 104 -2.26 -10.82 9.08
C TRP A 104 -1.05 -11.00 10.01
N THR A 105 0.12 -10.89 9.40
CA THR A 105 1.39 -10.77 10.11
C THR A 105 2.20 -9.69 9.41
N GLU A 106 2.76 -8.75 10.14
CA GLU A 106 3.61 -7.74 9.54
C GLU A 106 4.81 -8.40 8.88
N TYR A 107 4.95 -8.16 7.57
CA TYR A 107 6.12 -8.55 6.82
C TYR A 107 7.12 -7.40 6.80
N THR A 108 8.19 -7.51 7.53
CA THR A 108 9.23 -6.48 7.66
C THR A 108 10.60 -6.94 7.16
N GLU A 109 10.75 -8.20 6.81
CA GLU A 109 12.06 -8.81 6.50
C GLU A 109 12.85 -8.02 5.45
N LEU A 110 12.22 -7.66 4.32
CA LEU A 110 12.89 -6.88 3.28
C LEU A 110 13.24 -5.46 3.75
N LEU A 111 12.37 -4.84 4.55
CA LEU A 111 12.59 -3.52 5.12
C LEU A 111 13.77 -3.53 6.10
N GLU A 112 13.83 -4.53 6.99
CA GLU A 112 14.93 -4.73 7.96
C GLU A 112 16.27 -5.01 7.28
N GLN A 113 16.26 -5.67 6.14
CA GLN A 113 17.45 -5.92 5.32
C GLN A 113 17.91 -4.72 4.49
N GLY A 114 17.17 -3.60 4.53
CA GLY A 114 17.45 -2.37 3.78
C GLY A 114 16.81 -2.37 2.39
N CYS A 115 15.53 -2.01 2.33
CA CYS A 115 14.78 -1.76 1.10
C CYS A 115 15.12 -0.38 0.54
N ASP A 116 15.35 -0.29 -0.78
CA ASP A 116 15.73 0.96 -1.43
C ASP A 116 14.53 1.85 -1.76
N ALA A 117 13.38 1.26 -2.08
CA ALA A 117 12.13 1.99 -2.32
C ALA A 117 10.91 1.08 -2.23
N ALA A 118 9.77 1.68 -1.89
CA ALA A 118 8.46 1.05 -1.96
C ALA A 118 7.63 1.61 -3.12
N LEU A 119 6.83 0.75 -3.75
CA LEU A 119 5.83 1.09 -4.76
C LEU A 119 4.46 0.61 -4.27
N PHE A 120 3.49 1.51 -4.23
CA PHE A 120 2.13 1.19 -3.78
C PHE A 120 1.21 1.05 -5.00
N VAL A 121 0.62 -0.12 -5.19
CA VAL A 121 -0.12 -0.47 -6.41
C VAL A 121 -1.56 -0.84 -6.07
N GLY A 122 -2.51 -0.18 -6.75
CA GLY A 122 -3.93 -0.46 -6.59
C GLY A 122 -4.56 0.12 -5.32
N MET A 123 -3.94 1.14 -4.74
CA MET A 123 -4.38 1.79 -3.50
C MET A 123 -5.69 2.57 -3.69
N HIS A 124 -6.42 2.77 -2.60
CA HIS A 124 -7.63 3.58 -2.51
C HIS A 124 -7.48 4.72 -1.51
N ALA A 125 -8.35 5.72 -1.60
CA ALA A 125 -8.36 6.85 -0.67
C ALA A 125 -8.96 6.45 0.70
N LYS A 126 -8.56 7.17 1.75
CA LYS A 126 -9.03 7.00 3.12
C LYS A 126 -10.55 7.14 3.27
N ALA A 127 -11.07 6.65 4.38
CA ALA A 127 -12.47 6.77 4.75
C ALA A 127 -12.96 8.23 4.66
N GLY A 128 -14.19 8.43 4.18
CA GLY A 128 -14.80 9.76 4.07
C GLY A 128 -14.41 10.57 2.84
N THR A 129 -13.52 10.08 1.95
CA THR A 129 -13.16 10.77 0.71
C THR A 129 -14.30 10.68 -0.30
N PRO A 130 -14.95 11.81 -0.68
CA PRO A 130 -16.21 11.76 -1.45
C PRO A 130 -16.05 11.25 -2.88
N ASP A 131 -14.91 11.49 -3.51
CA ASP A 131 -14.55 11.03 -4.86
C ASP A 131 -13.57 9.85 -4.86
N GLY A 132 -13.37 9.21 -3.68
CA GLY A 132 -12.59 7.98 -3.55
C GLY A 132 -13.43 6.75 -3.88
N VAL A 133 -13.00 5.95 -4.87
CA VAL A 133 -13.67 4.70 -5.23
C VAL A 133 -13.44 3.68 -4.12
N LEU A 134 -14.53 3.10 -3.60
CA LEU A 134 -14.52 2.16 -2.48
C LEU A 134 -13.77 2.67 -1.24
N SER A 135 -13.66 3.99 -1.06
CA SER A 135 -12.90 4.64 0.00
C SER A 135 -13.26 4.12 1.39
N HIS A 136 -12.24 3.75 2.16
CA HIS A 136 -12.34 3.28 3.54
C HIS A 136 -10.95 3.35 4.21
N THR A 137 -10.84 2.89 5.46
CA THR A 137 -9.55 2.72 6.14
C THR A 137 -9.63 1.45 6.95
N VAL A 138 -8.83 0.45 6.63
CA VAL A 138 -8.75 -0.91 7.21
C VAL A 138 -10.07 -1.67 7.11
N SER A 139 -11.16 -1.11 7.57
CA SER A 139 -12.48 -1.72 7.50
C SER A 139 -13.55 -0.68 7.19
N GLY A 140 -14.19 -0.81 6.04
CA GLY A 140 -15.29 0.05 5.61
C GLY A 140 -16.54 -0.01 6.51
N GLN A 141 -16.56 -0.91 7.48
CA GLN A 141 -17.65 -1.10 8.44
C GLN A 141 -17.27 -0.75 9.88
N ALA A 142 -15.98 -0.73 10.20
CA ALA A 142 -15.52 -0.54 11.57
C ALA A 142 -14.83 0.80 11.81
N TRP A 143 -13.99 1.25 10.88
CA TRP A 143 -13.15 2.43 11.05
C TRP A 143 -13.73 3.65 10.35
N ARG A 144 -13.94 4.71 11.10
CA ARG A 144 -14.43 5.99 10.58
C ARG A 144 -13.29 6.92 10.20
N GLU A 145 -12.30 7.05 11.08
CA GLU A 145 -11.14 7.89 10.86
C GLU A 145 -9.92 7.34 11.58
N LEU A 146 -8.75 7.50 10.95
CA LEU A 146 -7.44 7.23 11.54
C LEU A 146 -6.61 8.50 11.48
N LYS A 147 -5.91 8.83 12.59
CA LYS A 147 -4.99 9.96 12.64
C LYS A 147 -3.65 9.57 13.23
N PHE A 148 -2.57 10.14 12.69
CA PHE A 148 -1.24 10.17 13.28
C PHE A 148 -0.93 11.60 13.70
N ASN A 149 -0.72 11.86 15.01
CA ASN A 149 -0.50 13.20 15.56
C ASN A 149 -1.54 14.23 15.07
N GLY A 150 -2.80 13.84 15.00
CA GLY A 150 -3.91 14.68 14.53
C GLY A 150 -4.06 14.78 13.00
N VAL A 151 -3.12 14.29 12.21
CA VAL A 151 -3.19 14.26 10.74
C VAL A 151 -4.00 13.02 10.31
N SER A 152 -5.10 13.25 9.59
CA SER A 152 -5.95 12.19 9.06
C SER A 152 -5.25 11.44 7.92
N VAL A 153 -5.15 10.12 8.04
CA VAL A 153 -4.46 9.21 7.10
C VAL A 153 -5.33 8.02 6.72
N GLY A 154 -5.02 7.41 5.59
CA GLY A 154 -5.57 6.14 5.15
C GLY A 154 -4.51 5.04 5.16
N GLU A 155 -4.76 3.95 4.46
CA GLU A 155 -3.85 2.82 4.35
C GLU A 155 -2.55 3.16 3.62
N THR A 156 -2.59 4.12 2.69
CA THR A 156 -1.38 4.72 2.12
C THR A 156 -0.48 5.31 3.21
N GLY A 157 -1.05 5.99 4.23
CA GLY A 157 -0.30 6.53 5.36
C GLY A 157 0.21 5.45 6.31
N ILE A 158 -0.56 4.39 6.57
CA ILE A 158 -0.14 3.24 7.38
C ILE A 158 1.08 2.59 6.76
N ASN A 159 0.97 2.22 5.48
CA ASN A 159 2.04 1.53 4.76
C ASN A 159 3.27 2.42 4.54
N ALA A 160 3.07 3.74 4.34
CA ALA A 160 4.18 4.69 4.24
C ALA A 160 4.94 4.83 5.57
N ALA A 161 4.22 4.89 6.71
CA ALA A 161 4.85 4.91 8.03
C ALA A 161 5.56 3.59 8.35
N LEU A 162 4.99 2.45 7.93
CA LEU A 162 5.67 1.16 8.04
C LEU A 162 6.99 1.16 7.26
N CYS A 163 6.97 1.54 5.97
CA CYS A 163 8.18 1.64 5.17
C CYS A 163 9.19 2.64 5.76
N GLY A 164 8.71 3.80 6.20
CA GLY A 164 9.52 4.88 6.77
C GLY A 164 10.21 4.50 8.08
N GLN A 165 9.61 3.60 8.89
CA GLN A 165 10.22 3.07 10.12
C GLN A 165 11.60 2.45 9.85
N TRP A 166 11.80 1.86 8.69
CA TRP A 166 13.09 1.28 8.23
C TRP A 166 13.80 2.12 7.17
N GLY A 167 13.42 3.38 7.01
CA GLY A 167 14.09 4.30 6.09
C GLY A 167 13.81 4.02 4.60
N CYS A 168 12.77 3.27 4.26
CA CYS A 168 12.38 2.97 2.89
C CYS A 168 11.40 4.05 2.37
N PRO A 169 11.77 4.85 1.34
CA PRO A 169 10.89 5.85 0.76
C PRO A 169 9.82 5.21 -0.14
N VAL A 170 8.64 5.82 -0.20
CA VAL A 170 7.59 5.44 -1.15
C VAL A 170 7.71 6.31 -2.39
N LEU A 171 7.99 5.72 -3.54
CA LEU A 171 8.26 6.45 -4.78
C LEU A 171 7.11 6.42 -5.79
N LEU A 172 6.16 5.51 -5.64
CA LEU A 172 4.99 5.38 -6.50
C LEU A 172 3.73 5.11 -5.70
N VAL A 173 2.63 5.77 -6.08
CA VAL A 173 1.27 5.39 -5.68
C VAL A 173 0.41 5.29 -6.92
N THR A 174 -0.26 4.15 -7.12
CA THR A 174 -1.25 3.95 -8.18
C THR A 174 -2.63 3.66 -7.60
N GLY A 175 -3.67 4.12 -8.27
CA GLY A 175 -5.05 3.91 -7.84
C GLY A 175 -6.01 4.88 -8.51
N ASP A 176 -7.01 5.34 -7.78
CA ASP A 176 -7.87 6.41 -8.28
C ASP A 176 -7.22 7.80 -8.11
N GLN A 177 -7.85 8.82 -8.71
CA GLN A 177 -7.33 10.20 -8.61
C GLN A 177 -7.32 10.72 -7.17
N ALA A 178 -8.20 10.22 -6.29
CA ALA A 178 -8.29 10.66 -4.92
C ALA A 178 -7.10 10.17 -4.08
N VAL A 179 -6.74 8.89 -4.17
CA VAL A 179 -5.55 8.36 -3.47
C VAL A 179 -4.25 8.96 -4.00
N CYS A 180 -4.19 9.26 -5.31
CA CYS A 180 -3.03 9.97 -5.87
C CYS A 180 -2.84 11.36 -5.25
N ARG A 181 -3.93 12.11 -5.00
CA ARG A 181 -3.87 13.38 -4.25
C ARG A 181 -3.45 13.17 -2.81
N GLU A 182 -4.06 12.19 -2.13
CA GLU A 182 -3.72 11.84 -0.74
C GLU A 182 -2.23 11.51 -0.61
N GLY A 183 -1.68 10.71 -1.52
CA GLY A 183 -0.26 10.38 -1.54
C GLY A 183 0.63 11.61 -1.76
N LEU A 184 0.28 12.51 -2.67
CA LEU A 184 1.04 13.75 -2.91
C LEU A 184 0.99 14.72 -1.71
N GLU A 185 -0.16 14.82 -1.04
CA GLU A 185 -0.32 15.63 0.17
C GLU A 185 0.52 15.11 1.33
N LEU A 186 0.62 13.78 1.46
CA LEU A 186 1.35 13.12 2.55
C LEU A 186 2.86 13.03 2.31
N LEU A 187 3.27 12.66 1.08
CA LEU A 187 4.64 12.26 0.74
C LEU A 187 5.40 13.32 -0.08
N GLY A 188 4.69 14.38 -0.50
CA GLY A 188 5.28 15.48 -1.23
C GLY A 188 5.32 15.33 -2.75
N SER A 189 5.76 16.40 -3.41
CA SER A 189 5.70 16.54 -4.88
C SER A 189 6.70 15.67 -5.65
N GLY A 190 7.67 15.05 -4.97
CA GLY A 190 8.59 14.08 -5.57
C GLY A 190 7.95 12.73 -5.88
N LEU A 191 6.81 12.44 -5.26
CA LEU A 191 6.08 11.19 -5.46
C LEU A 191 5.59 11.06 -6.90
N THR A 192 5.89 9.94 -7.54
CA THR A 192 5.24 9.57 -8.81
C THR A 192 3.84 9.01 -8.52
N THR A 193 2.83 9.52 -9.22
CA THR A 193 1.46 9.01 -9.12
C THR A 193 0.94 8.53 -10.46
N VAL A 194 0.13 7.46 -10.46
CA VAL A 194 -0.55 6.95 -11.66
C VAL A 194 -2.04 6.75 -11.36
N ALA A 195 -2.85 7.73 -11.76
CA ALA A 195 -4.29 7.63 -11.64
C ALA A 195 -4.88 6.80 -12.80
N VAL A 196 -5.35 5.58 -12.50
CA VAL A 196 -5.96 4.67 -13.49
C VAL A 196 -7.47 4.86 -13.61
N LYS A 197 -8.06 5.63 -12.70
CA LYS A 197 -9.47 6.03 -12.73
C LYS A 197 -9.70 7.33 -11.98
N LYS A 198 -10.82 7.99 -12.28
CA LYS A 198 -11.34 9.13 -11.54
C LYS A 198 -12.68 8.75 -10.92
N GLY A 199 -12.78 8.77 -9.60
CA GLY A 199 -14.04 8.56 -8.91
C GLY A 199 -15.05 9.68 -9.22
N LEU A 200 -16.29 9.28 -9.44
CA LEU A 200 -17.47 10.14 -9.54
C LEU A 200 -18.31 10.04 -8.27
N GLY A 201 -17.89 9.17 -7.37
CA GLY A 201 -18.42 8.80 -6.08
C GLY A 201 -17.88 7.44 -5.66
N ARG A 202 -18.27 6.96 -4.48
CA ARG A 202 -17.71 5.73 -3.89
C ARG A 202 -17.88 4.47 -4.75
N PHE A 203 -18.91 4.41 -5.59
CA PHE A 203 -19.28 3.23 -6.38
C PHE A 203 -19.37 3.52 -7.88
N SER A 204 -18.76 4.61 -8.35
CA SER A 204 -18.75 4.96 -9.76
C SER A 204 -17.46 5.67 -10.15
N ALA A 205 -16.94 5.41 -11.34
CA ALA A 205 -15.71 6.00 -11.84
C ALA A 205 -15.67 6.15 -13.34
N ARG A 206 -14.96 7.16 -13.81
CA ARG A 206 -14.46 7.21 -15.19
C ARG A 206 -13.13 6.43 -15.22
N GLN A 207 -13.14 5.32 -15.93
CA GLN A 207 -12.04 4.35 -15.98
C GLN A 207 -11.07 4.62 -17.13
N VAL A 208 -9.79 4.36 -16.91
CA VAL A 208 -8.83 4.07 -17.97
C VAL A 208 -8.99 2.58 -18.33
N PRO A 209 -9.00 2.20 -19.63
CA PRO A 209 -9.04 0.78 -19.99
C PRO A 209 -7.88 0.00 -19.36
N PRO A 210 -8.11 -1.23 -18.82
CA PRO A 210 -7.08 -1.95 -18.05
C PRO A 210 -5.75 -2.17 -18.79
N LEU A 211 -5.77 -2.39 -20.11
CA LEU A 211 -4.53 -2.50 -20.89
C LEU A 211 -3.71 -1.21 -20.84
N ARG A 212 -4.37 -0.05 -21.01
CA ARG A 212 -3.71 1.25 -20.95
C ARG A 212 -3.23 1.58 -19.51
N ALA A 213 -4.02 1.22 -18.50
CA ALA A 213 -3.64 1.39 -17.10
C ALA A 213 -2.31 0.67 -16.79
N ARG A 214 -2.16 -0.56 -17.27
CA ARG A 214 -0.92 -1.34 -17.10
C ARG A 214 0.28 -0.68 -17.77
N GLU A 215 0.13 -0.14 -19.00
CA GLU A 215 1.21 0.62 -19.65
C GLU A 215 1.61 1.86 -18.82
N MET A 216 0.63 2.58 -18.28
CA MET A 216 0.87 3.75 -17.43
C MET A 216 1.58 3.38 -16.13
N ILE A 217 1.21 2.25 -15.49
CA ILE A 217 1.82 1.76 -14.25
C ILE A 217 3.26 1.30 -14.52
N GLU A 218 3.49 0.53 -15.60
CA GLU A 218 4.83 0.07 -15.97
C GLU A 218 5.78 1.25 -16.23
N ASP A 219 5.33 2.25 -16.98
CA ASP A 219 6.10 3.47 -17.21
C ASP A 219 6.27 4.30 -15.92
N GLY A 220 5.22 4.41 -15.09
CA GLY A 220 5.26 5.09 -13.79
C GLY A 220 6.28 4.46 -12.84
N ALA A 221 6.28 3.14 -12.69
CA ALA A 221 7.23 2.41 -11.86
C ALA A 221 8.67 2.60 -12.37
N ARG A 222 8.86 2.51 -13.69
CA ARG A 222 10.17 2.77 -14.30
C ARG A 222 10.68 4.19 -14.03
N ARG A 223 9.81 5.20 -14.12
CA ARG A 223 10.18 6.61 -13.86
C ARG A 223 10.43 6.87 -12.39
N ALA A 224 9.61 6.34 -11.50
CA ALA A 224 9.73 6.51 -10.06
C ALA A 224 11.11 6.06 -9.53
N LEU A 225 11.69 5.04 -10.14
CA LEU A 225 12.98 4.46 -9.73
C LEU A 225 14.19 5.07 -10.44
N GLN A 226 14.04 6.14 -11.22
CA GLN A 226 15.17 6.84 -11.85
C GLN A 226 16.01 7.62 -10.83
N ASP A 227 15.36 8.12 -9.77
CA ASP A 227 16.01 8.81 -8.66
C ASP A 227 15.35 8.39 -7.34
N LEU A 228 16.06 7.60 -6.55
CA LEU A 228 15.59 7.05 -5.30
C LEU A 228 15.54 8.09 -4.15
N SER A 229 16.07 9.29 -4.36
CA SER A 229 16.20 10.33 -3.35
C SER A 229 15.15 11.44 -3.42
N VAL A 230 14.20 11.35 -4.37
CA VAL A 230 13.22 12.42 -4.61
C VAL A 230 12.11 12.50 -3.55
N VAL A 231 11.93 11.45 -2.77
CA VAL A 231 10.97 11.38 -1.65
C VAL A 231 11.71 10.92 -0.41
N GLU A 232 11.55 11.64 0.69
CA GLU A 232 12.05 11.21 1.99
C GLU A 232 11.15 10.11 2.59
N PRO A 233 11.69 9.14 3.36
CA PRO A 233 10.89 8.20 4.09
C PRO A 233 9.89 8.90 5.02
N TYR A 234 8.61 8.50 4.96
CA TYR A 234 7.57 9.09 5.80
C TYR A 234 7.65 8.54 7.22
N VAL A 235 8.07 9.38 8.16
CA VAL A 235 8.14 9.04 9.59
C VAL A 235 7.25 10.03 10.35
N PRO A 236 6.13 9.58 10.97
CA PRO A 236 5.34 10.44 11.83
C PRO A 236 6.17 11.05 12.96
N ASP A 237 5.86 12.29 13.35
CA ASP A 237 6.57 13.01 14.42
C ASP A 237 6.59 12.22 15.72
N ARG A 238 7.67 12.40 16.49
CA ARG A 238 7.88 11.78 17.80
C ARG A 238 7.62 12.78 18.94
N PRO A 239 6.94 12.36 20.04
CA PRO A 239 6.23 11.10 20.22
C PRO A 239 5.06 10.98 19.25
N CYS A 240 4.71 9.73 18.90
CA CYS A 240 3.58 9.46 17.99
C CYS A 240 2.33 9.11 18.79
N GLU A 241 1.24 9.79 18.45
CA GLU A 241 -0.11 9.48 18.92
C GLU A 241 -0.95 8.99 17.75
N ILE A 242 -1.51 7.79 17.88
CA ILE A 242 -2.44 7.21 16.91
C ILE A 242 -3.84 7.26 17.49
N THR A 243 -4.76 7.88 16.76
CA THR A 243 -6.17 7.97 17.16
C THR A 243 -7.03 7.26 16.13
N ILE A 244 -7.89 6.36 16.59
CA ILE A 244 -8.86 5.64 15.75
C ILE A 244 -10.26 5.98 16.23
N GLU A 245 -11.09 6.56 15.34
CA GLU A 245 -12.53 6.72 15.54
C GLU A 245 -13.26 5.58 14.85
N PHE A 246 -14.06 4.85 15.61
CA PHE A 246 -14.86 3.73 15.13
C PHE A 246 -16.27 4.15 14.70
N MET A 247 -16.92 3.32 13.88
CA MET A 247 -18.30 3.55 13.45
C MET A 247 -19.32 3.34 14.58
N THR A 248 -19.02 2.42 15.51
CA THR A 248 -19.93 1.99 16.57
C THR A 248 -19.19 1.66 17.85
N PRO A 249 -19.83 1.82 19.06
CA PRO A 249 -19.17 1.59 20.36
C PRO A 249 -18.76 0.13 20.61
N ASP A 250 -19.42 -0.86 19.98
CA ASP A 250 -19.05 -2.27 20.09
C ASP A 250 -17.66 -2.53 19.52
N ARG A 251 -17.24 -1.80 18.49
CA ARG A 251 -15.87 -1.87 17.94
C ARG A 251 -14.81 -1.37 18.92
N VAL A 252 -15.12 -0.36 19.72
CA VAL A 252 -14.23 0.13 20.78
C VAL A 252 -13.94 -0.98 21.81
N VAL A 253 -14.93 -1.80 22.14
CA VAL A 253 -14.79 -2.89 23.13
C VAL A 253 -13.74 -3.92 22.70
N GLU A 254 -13.52 -4.14 21.41
CA GLU A 254 -12.53 -5.09 20.87
C GLU A 254 -11.08 -4.68 21.18
N TYR A 255 -10.80 -3.38 21.29
CA TYR A 255 -9.47 -2.82 21.39
C TYR A 255 -9.15 -2.13 22.72
N ARG A 256 -10.16 -1.56 23.43
CA ARG A 256 -9.98 -0.68 24.61
C ARG A 256 -9.20 -1.26 25.78
N ASN A 257 -9.10 -2.59 25.86
CA ASN A 257 -8.39 -3.27 26.94
C ASN A 257 -6.96 -3.67 26.56
N ARG A 258 -6.49 -3.30 25.37
CA ARG A 258 -5.13 -3.59 24.95
C ARG A 258 -4.14 -2.69 25.69
N ARG A 259 -2.95 -3.21 25.94
CA ARG A 259 -1.93 -2.48 26.68
C ARG A 259 -1.47 -1.25 25.88
N GLY A 260 -1.52 -0.08 26.52
CA GLY A 260 -1.11 1.19 25.91
C GLY A 260 -2.22 1.86 25.09
N VAL A 261 -3.41 1.26 25.02
CA VAL A 261 -4.59 1.86 24.39
C VAL A 261 -5.44 2.54 25.46
N GLU A 262 -5.84 3.78 25.20
CA GLU A 262 -6.69 4.60 26.06
C GLU A 262 -8.00 4.95 25.34
N GLN A 263 -9.11 4.89 26.07
CA GLN A 263 -10.40 5.33 25.53
C GLN A 263 -10.55 6.85 25.72
N VAL A 264 -10.68 7.58 24.61
CA VAL A 264 -10.83 9.03 24.58
C VAL A 264 -12.29 9.44 24.75
N ASP A 265 -13.18 8.74 24.05
CA ASP A 265 -14.64 8.89 24.14
C ASP A 265 -15.34 7.57 23.76
N ASP A 266 -16.69 7.61 23.55
CA ASP A 266 -17.49 6.42 23.27
C ASP A 266 -17.14 5.71 21.96
N LEU A 267 -16.50 6.41 21.01
CA LEU A 267 -16.15 5.89 19.68
C LEU A 267 -14.65 5.94 19.40
N THR A 268 -13.84 6.58 20.25
CA THR A 268 -12.46 6.92 19.93
C THR A 268 -11.50 6.27 20.91
N LEU A 269 -10.50 5.60 20.37
CA LEU A 269 -9.33 5.11 21.08
C LEU A 269 -8.07 5.84 20.65
N SER A 270 -7.12 5.99 21.58
CA SER A 270 -5.80 6.53 21.32
C SER A 270 -4.72 5.57 21.82
N SER A 271 -3.62 5.52 21.13
CA SER A 271 -2.38 4.87 21.51
C SER A 271 -1.23 5.87 21.36
N LYS A 272 -0.34 5.96 22.35
CA LYS A 272 0.78 6.90 22.34
C LYS A 272 2.08 6.22 22.74
N ALA A 273 3.12 6.44 21.95
CA ALA A 273 4.46 5.92 22.21
C ALA A 273 5.54 6.85 21.67
N GLU A 274 6.81 6.52 21.94
CA GLU A 274 7.95 7.30 21.43
C GLU A 274 8.02 7.33 19.91
N ASP A 275 7.62 6.24 19.24
CA ASP A 275 7.58 6.12 17.78
C ASP A 275 6.27 5.50 17.28
N TRP A 276 6.05 5.64 15.97
CA TRP A 276 4.86 5.16 15.29
C TRP A 276 4.70 3.64 15.40
N TRP A 277 5.80 2.87 15.23
CA TRP A 277 5.73 1.41 15.23
C TRP A 277 5.27 0.87 16.59
N THR A 278 5.80 1.42 17.68
CA THR A 278 5.36 1.06 19.02
C THR A 278 3.91 1.45 19.27
N ALA A 279 3.48 2.65 18.88
CA ALA A 279 2.10 3.09 19.03
C ALA A 279 1.13 2.23 18.19
N TRP A 280 1.49 1.90 16.95
CA TRP A 280 0.71 1.06 16.05
C TRP A 280 0.55 -0.36 16.59
N SER A 281 1.64 -0.96 17.05
CA SER A 281 1.65 -2.32 17.59
C SER A 281 0.73 -2.48 18.81
N GLN A 282 0.48 -1.42 19.59
CA GLN A 282 -0.45 -1.46 20.72
C GLN A 282 -1.91 -1.76 20.30
N PHE A 283 -2.28 -1.51 19.07
CA PHE A 283 -3.60 -1.86 18.53
C PHE A 283 -3.70 -3.31 18.04
N TYR A 284 -2.58 -3.98 17.78
CA TYR A 284 -2.57 -5.30 17.14
C TYR A 284 -2.00 -6.43 18.02
N PHE A 285 -1.17 -6.10 19.04
CA PHE A 285 -0.44 -7.12 19.84
C PHE A 285 -0.65 -7.02 21.35
#